data_59fa0118826432adc21e7ce9d37da65e
#
_entry.id   59fa0118826432adc21e7ce9d37da65e
#
_cell.length_a   1.000
_cell.length_b   1.000
_cell.length_c   1.000
_cell.angle_alpha   90.00
_cell.angle_beta   90.00
_cell.angle_gamma   90.00
#
_symmetry.space_group_name_H-M   'P 1'
#
loop_
_entity.id
_entity.type
_entity.pdbx_description
1 polymer ?
#
loop_
_entity_poly.entity_id
_entity_poly.type
_entity_poly.pdbx_seq_one_letter_code
_entity_poly.pdbx_strand_id
1 'polypeptide(L)'
;MYPFIETIRIEDGQIYNLDYHTERFNETRAAFWKDSTPLDLREFISPPTLNGIHKCRIVYGKEVEEVTYAPYQMRQVSSLHLVVSDTIDYTYKSAYREELNALYAQKGMADDILIVRNGYLTDTSIANVALYDGHTWFTPAHPLLRGTKRSEFLDRSEEHT
;
A
#
# COMPACT_ATOMS: atom_id res chain seq x y z
N MET A 1 10.57 -15.59 8.92
CA MET A 1 10.15 -14.21 8.55
C MET A 1 9.21 -14.31 7.35
N TYR A 2 8.11 -13.60 7.42
CA TYR A 2 7.17 -13.55 6.31
C TYR A 2 7.69 -12.65 5.19
N PRO A 3 7.39 -12.95 3.91
CA PRO A 3 7.79 -12.08 2.82
C PRO A 3 7.01 -10.77 2.82
N PHE A 4 7.49 -9.84 2.00
CA PHE A 4 6.84 -8.55 1.76
C PHE A 4 6.25 -8.53 0.36
N ILE A 5 5.38 -7.57 0.10
CA ILE A 5 4.71 -7.45 -1.18
C ILE A 5 4.75 -6.01 -1.71
N GLU A 6 4.81 -5.87 -3.01
CA GLU A 6 4.42 -4.67 -3.73
C GLU A 6 3.24 -5.01 -4.63
N THR A 7 2.28 -4.10 -4.70
CA THR A 7 1.12 -4.25 -5.58
C THR A 7 1.08 -3.04 -6.50
N ILE A 8 1.34 -3.27 -7.78
CA ILE A 8 1.62 -2.22 -8.75
C ILE A 8 0.50 -2.19 -9.79
N ARG A 9 -0.02 -1.00 -10.08
CA ARG A 9 -1.00 -0.81 -11.14
C ARG A 9 -0.32 -0.79 -12.49
N ILE A 10 -0.87 -1.59 -13.41
CA ILE A 10 -0.53 -1.56 -14.83
C ILE A 10 -1.82 -1.30 -15.58
N GLU A 11 -1.83 -0.30 -16.44
CA GLU A 11 -3.01 0.02 -17.26
C GLU A 11 -2.57 0.19 -18.71
N ASP A 12 -3.17 -0.60 -19.60
CA ASP A 12 -2.85 -0.60 -21.01
C ASP A 12 -1.33 -0.74 -21.29
N GLY A 13 -0.68 -1.61 -20.50
CA GLY A 13 0.75 -1.87 -20.59
C GLY A 13 1.65 -0.85 -19.89
N GLN A 14 1.10 0.24 -19.36
CA GLN A 14 1.87 1.27 -18.64
C GLN A 14 1.93 0.94 -17.15
N ILE A 15 3.14 1.00 -16.59
CA ILE A 15 3.39 0.76 -15.16
C ILE A 15 3.31 2.09 -14.41
N TYR A 16 2.47 2.14 -13.36
CA TYR A 16 2.26 3.37 -12.58
C TYR A 16 3.06 3.36 -11.28
N ASN A 17 3.59 4.53 -10.91
CA ASN A 17 4.29 4.77 -9.65
C ASN A 17 5.47 3.83 -9.39
N LEU A 18 6.12 3.38 -10.45
CA LEU A 18 7.20 2.40 -10.36
C LEU A 18 8.35 2.88 -9.48
N ASP A 19 8.71 4.17 -9.56
CA ASP A 19 9.81 4.73 -8.76
C ASP A 19 9.46 4.71 -7.26
N TYR A 20 8.21 5.02 -6.89
CA TYR A 20 7.76 4.94 -5.49
C TYR A 20 7.76 3.50 -4.98
N HIS A 21 7.34 2.55 -5.82
CA HIS A 21 7.38 1.12 -5.47
C HIS A 21 8.81 0.62 -5.32
N THR A 22 9.70 0.99 -6.24
CA THR A 22 11.12 0.60 -6.18
C THR A 22 11.79 1.16 -4.92
N GLU A 23 11.51 2.41 -4.59
CA GLU A 23 12.03 3.04 -3.37
C GLU A 23 11.59 2.27 -2.12
N ARG A 24 10.30 2.03 -1.96
CA ARG A 24 9.76 1.30 -0.79
C ARG A 24 10.30 -0.14 -0.74
N PHE A 25 10.37 -0.81 -1.86
CA PHE A 25 10.95 -2.15 -1.99
C PHE A 25 12.39 -2.17 -1.47
N ASN A 26 13.21 -1.22 -1.89
CA ASN A 26 14.61 -1.16 -1.48
C ASN A 26 14.77 -0.71 -0.01
N GLU A 27 13.93 0.19 0.47
CA GLU A 27 13.91 0.58 1.88
C GLU A 27 13.59 -0.61 2.79
N THR A 28 12.60 -1.40 2.44
CA THR A 28 12.24 -2.61 3.17
C THR A 28 13.40 -3.61 3.19
N ARG A 29 14.01 -3.84 2.03
CA ARG A 29 15.14 -4.76 1.93
C ARG A 29 16.34 -4.29 2.76
N ALA A 30 16.65 -3.02 2.73
CA ALA A 30 17.73 -2.44 3.54
C ALA A 30 17.46 -2.55 5.03
N ALA A 31 16.20 -2.44 5.46
CA ALA A 31 15.83 -2.55 6.86
C ALA A 31 16.04 -3.96 7.43
N PHE A 32 15.76 -4.99 6.62
CA PHE A 32 15.81 -6.39 7.07
C PHE A 32 17.07 -7.15 6.62
N TRP A 33 17.71 -6.71 5.55
CA TRP A 33 18.92 -7.34 4.99
C TRP A 33 19.96 -6.26 4.69
N LYS A 34 20.82 -6.00 5.67
CA LYS A 34 21.79 -4.88 5.63
C LYS A 34 22.81 -5.02 4.49
N ASP A 35 23.03 -6.22 3.99
CA ASP A 35 23.94 -6.51 2.89
C ASP A 35 23.24 -6.50 1.52
N SER A 36 21.96 -6.11 1.47
CA SER A 36 21.23 -6.03 0.21
C SER A 36 21.73 -4.85 -0.63
N THR A 37 21.78 -5.05 -1.94
CA THR A 37 22.07 -3.98 -2.90
C THR A 37 20.75 -3.49 -3.52
N PRO A 38 20.62 -2.20 -3.83
CA PRO A 38 19.42 -1.70 -4.50
C PRO A 38 19.18 -2.42 -5.84
N LEU A 39 17.92 -2.74 -6.11
CA LEU A 39 17.45 -3.33 -7.35
C LEU A 39 16.37 -2.44 -7.96
N ASP A 40 16.25 -2.45 -9.28
CA ASP A 40 15.19 -1.76 -9.99
C ASP A 40 14.07 -2.75 -10.29
N LEU A 41 12.87 -2.50 -9.79
CA LEU A 41 11.72 -3.38 -10.02
C LEU A 41 11.37 -3.51 -11.50
N ARG A 42 11.74 -2.54 -12.33
CA ARG A 42 11.53 -2.60 -13.77
C ARG A 42 12.13 -3.85 -14.39
N GLU A 43 13.24 -4.33 -13.86
CA GLU A 43 13.91 -5.54 -14.36
C GLU A 43 13.10 -6.83 -14.14
N PHE A 44 12.12 -6.79 -13.24
CA PHE A 44 11.32 -7.95 -12.84
C PHE A 44 9.90 -7.95 -13.44
N ILE A 45 9.50 -6.85 -14.08
CA ILE A 45 8.13 -6.67 -14.57
C ILE A 45 8.10 -6.77 -16.09
N SER A 46 7.30 -7.72 -16.58
CA SER A 46 6.95 -7.82 -18.01
C SER A 46 5.45 -7.56 -18.12
N PRO A 47 5.05 -6.31 -18.45
CA PRO A 47 3.63 -5.97 -18.47
C PRO A 47 2.85 -6.85 -19.43
N PRO A 48 1.65 -7.32 -19.05
CA PRO A 48 0.76 -7.99 -19.97
C PRO A 48 0.41 -7.06 -21.12
N THR A 49 0.29 -7.62 -22.33
CA THR A 49 -0.08 -6.85 -23.52
C THR A 49 -1.59 -6.60 -23.61
N LEU A 50 -2.32 -6.93 -22.58
CA LEU A 50 -3.77 -6.80 -22.52
C LEU A 50 -4.19 -5.37 -22.14
N ASN A 51 -5.31 -4.93 -22.70
CA ASN A 51 -5.92 -3.68 -22.33
C ASN A 51 -6.56 -3.76 -20.94
N GLY A 52 -6.76 -2.60 -20.32
CA GLY A 52 -7.41 -2.48 -19.03
C GLY A 52 -6.43 -2.45 -17.86
N ILE A 53 -7.00 -2.47 -16.67
CA ILE A 53 -6.24 -2.34 -15.43
C ILE A 53 -5.87 -3.73 -14.93
N HIS A 54 -4.58 -3.92 -14.68
CA HIS A 54 -4.02 -5.14 -14.10
C HIS A 54 -3.27 -4.82 -12.82
N LYS A 55 -3.29 -5.78 -11.92
CA LYS A 55 -2.52 -5.75 -10.68
C LYS A 55 -1.28 -6.63 -10.88
N CYS A 56 -0.10 -6.02 -10.75
CA CYS A 56 1.15 -6.75 -10.65
C CYS A 56 1.50 -6.92 -9.17
N ARG A 57 1.54 -8.15 -8.71
CA ARG A 57 1.89 -8.47 -7.33
C ARG A 57 3.28 -9.08 -7.31
N ILE A 58 4.17 -8.42 -6.56
CA ILE A 58 5.55 -8.87 -6.36
C ILE A 58 5.69 -9.33 -4.92
N VAL A 59 6.12 -10.57 -4.74
CA VAL A 59 6.45 -11.14 -3.43
C VAL A 59 7.97 -11.19 -3.32
N TYR A 60 8.50 -10.68 -2.22
CA TYR A 60 9.94 -10.56 -2.06
C TYR A 60 10.39 -10.68 -0.61
N GLY A 61 11.63 -11.11 -0.47
CA GLY A 61 12.42 -10.99 0.74
C GLY A 61 13.70 -10.25 0.37
N LYS A 62 14.86 -10.85 0.64
CA LYS A 62 16.13 -10.32 0.13
C LYS A 62 16.13 -10.30 -1.39
N GLU A 63 15.56 -11.34 -2.00
CA GLU A 63 15.39 -11.47 -3.45
C GLU A 63 13.90 -11.40 -3.83
N VAL A 64 13.64 -11.14 -5.11
CA VAL A 64 12.28 -11.27 -5.65
C VAL A 64 11.96 -12.75 -5.78
N GLU A 65 10.85 -13.18 -5.19
CA GLU A 65 10.44 -14.57 -5.14
C GLU A 65 9.37 -14.92 -6.17
N GLU A 66 8.44 -13.99 -6.40
CA GLU A 66 7.30 -14.23 -7.28
C GLU A 66 6.80 -12.93 -7.88
N VAL A 67 6.42 -12.97 -9.16
CA VAL A 67 5.74 -11.86 -9.84
C VAL A 67 4.51 -12.43 -10.55
N THR A 68 3.34 -11.92 -10.20
CA THR A 68 2.06 -12.37 -10.78
C THR A 68 1.25 -11.19 -11.29
N TYR A 69 0.38 -11.46 -12.27
CA TYR A 69 -0.48 -10.46 -12.88
C TYR A 69 -1.93 -10.95 -12.85
N ALA A 70 -2.85 -10.05 -12.54
CA ALA A 70 -4.27 -10.36 -12.54
C ALA A 70 -5.08 -9.13 -12.98
N PRO A 71 -6.21 -9.29 -13.66
CA PRO A 71 -7.13 -8.19 -13.87
C PRO A 71 -7.53 -7.58 -12.54
N TYR A 72 -7.68 -6.26 -12.51
CA TYR A 72 -8.01 -5.56 -11.27
C TYR A 72 -9.27 -4.73 -11.44
N GLN A 73 -10.17 -4.88 -10.47
CA GLN A 73 -11.34 -4.03 -10.33
C GLN A 73 -11.36 -3.46 -8.92
N MET A 74 -11.48 -2.13 -8.83
CA MET A 74 -11.50 -1.46 -7.53
C MET A 74 -12.76 -1.86 -6.76
N ARG A 75 -12.57 -2.30 -5.52
CA ARG A 75 -13.67 -2.58 -4.61
C ARG A 75 -14.33 -1.26 -4.19
N GLN A 76 -15.65 -1.19 -4.26
CA GLN A 76 -16.38 -0.05 -3.75
C GLN A 76 -16.47 -0.10 -2.23
N VAL A 77 -16.09 1.00 -1.58
CA VAL A 77 -16.19 1.17 -0.13
C VAL A 77 -16.99 2.44 0.13
N SER A 78 -18.18 2.29 0.70
CA SER A 78 -19.09 3.39 0.98
C SER A 78 -19.20 3.69 2.47
N SER A 79 -18.74 2.80 3.32
CA SER A 79 -18.83 2.96 4.78
C SER A 79 -17.61 2.35 5.47
N LEU A 80 -17.20 3.02 6.54
CA LEU A 80 -16.07 2.61 7.38
C LEU A 80 -16.51 2.53 8.84
N HIS A 81 -16.06 1.50 9.53
CA HIS A 81 -16.24 1.35 10.97
C HIS A 81 -14.92 1.64 11.69
N LEU A 82 -14.95 2.53 12.68
CA LEU A 82 -13.76 2.84 13.46
C LEU A 82 -13.41 1.67 14.37
N VAL A 83 -12.16 1.21 14.28
CA VAL A 83 -11.63 0.13 15.10
C VAL A 83 -10.34 0.59 15.74
N VAL A 84 -10.24 0.48 17.07
CA VAL A 84 -9.05 0.91 17.82
C VAL A 84 -8.08 -0.24 17.95
N SER A 85 -6.82 0.02 17.60
CA SER A 85 -5.70 -0.87 17.91
C SER A 85 -4.45 -0.02 18.13
N ASP A 86 -4.00 0.04 19.36
CA ASP A 86 -2.80 0.81 19.74
C ASP A 86 -1.51 0.01 19.54
N THR A 87 -1.63 -1.28 19.23
CA THR A 87 -0.50 -2.21 19.11
C THR A 87 -0.20 -2.63 17.68
N ILE A 88 -1.09 -2.37 16.73
CA ILE A 88 -0.86 -2.79 15.35
C ILE A 88 0.39 -2.12 14.76
N ASP A 89 1.21 -2.94 14.11
CA ASP A 89 2.37 -2.49 13.36
C ASP A 89 2.30 -3.05 11.95
N TYR A 90 2.15 -2.15 10.98
CA TYR A 90 2.17 -2.47 9.56
C TYR A 90 3.06 -1.47 8.82
N THR A 91 4.18 -1.12 9.43
CA THR A 91 5.18 -0.19 8.88
C THR A 91 5.68 -0.66 7.51
N TYR A 92 5.86 -1.96 7.35
CA TYR A 92 6.27 -2.59 6.10
C TYR A 92 5.12 -3.42 5.53
N LYS A 93 5.01 -3.45 4.21
CA LYS A 93 3.91 -4.13 3.52
C LYS A 93 4.13 -5.64 3.52
N SER A 94 3.88 -6.27 4.68
CA SER A 94 4.04 -7.70 4.88
C SER A 94 2.93 -8.51 4.20
N ALA A 95 3.28 -9.68 3.69
CA ALA A 95 2.30 -10.67 3.26
C ALA A 95 1.53 -11.28 4.45
N TYR A 96 2.08 -11.19 5.66
CA TYR A 96 1.40 -11.60 6.88
C TYR A 96 0.38 -10.55 7.30
N ARG A 97 -0.90 -10.90 7.24
CA ARG A 97 -2.00 -9.97 7.46
C ARG A 97 -2.97 -10.41 8.54
N GLU A 98 -2.61 -11.35 9.38
CA GLU A 98 -3.54 -11.89 10.38
C GLU A 98 -4.07 -10.80 11.32
N GLU A 99 -3.22 -9.90 11.78
CA GLU A 99 -3.63 -8.82 12.66
C GLU A 99 -4.58 -7.84 11.97
N LEU A 100 -4.26 -7.42 10.74
CA LEU A 100 -5.16 -6.59 9.92
C LEU A 100 -6.48 -7.31 9.63
N ASN A 101 -6.43 -8.60 9.32
CA ASN A 101 -7.62 -9.38 9.04
C ASN A 101 -8.52 -9.52 10.27
N ALA A 102 -7.93 -9.66 11.46
CA ALA A 102 -8.66 -9.69 12.71
C ALA A 102 -9.37 -8.36 12.98
N LEU A 103 -8.72 -7.24 12.70
CA LEU A 103 -9.36 -5.92 12.80
C LEU A 103 -10.47 -5.74 11.77
N TYR A 104 -10.23 -6.15 10.52
CA TYR A 104 -11.22 -6.10 9.46
C TYR A 104 -12.48 -6.91 9.81
N ALA A 105 -12.33 -8.03 10.49
CA ALA A 105 -13.46 -8.83 10.92
C ALA A 105 -14.40 -8.08 11.88
N GLN A 106 -13.97 -6.99 12.49
CA GLN A 106 -14.76 -6.15 13.38
C GLN A 106 -15.58 -5.08 12.65
N LYS A 107 -15.57 -5.06 11.33
CA LYS A 107 -16.24 -4.05 10.53
C LYS A 107 -17.78 -4.01 10.68
N GLY A 108 -18.38 -5.08 11.17
CA GLY A 108 -19.83 -5.19 11.27
C GLY A 108 -20.49 -5.10 9.89
N MET A 109 -21.48 -4.21 9.75
CA MET A 109 -22.18 -3.99 8.48
C MET A 109 -21.46 -2.99 7.57
N ALA A 110 -20.37 -2.37 8.00
CA ALA A 110 -19.60 -1.47 7.16
C ALA A 110 -18.79 -2.24 6.09
N ASP A 111 -18.38 -1.55 5.06
CA ASP A 111 -17.62 -2.16 3.96
C ASP A 111 -16.17 -2.42 4.33
N ASP A 112 -15.61 -1.57 5.18
CA ASP A 112 -14.24 -1.67 5.66
C ASP A 112 -14.12 -1.02 7.03
N ILE A 113 -12.91 -0.97 7.55
CA ILE A 113 -12.58 -0.34 8.82
C ILE A 113 -11.70 0.89 8.61
N LEU A 114 -11.70 1.76 9.61
CA LEU A 114 -10.71 2.84 9.74
C LEU A 114 -10.02 2.64 11.10
N ILE A 115 -8.73 2.35 11.05
CA ILE A 115 -7.96 1.98 12.23
C ILE A 115 -7.51 3.23 12.97
N VAL A 116 -7.82 3.28 14.27
CA VAL A 116 -7.39 4.33 15.18
C VAL A 116 -6.29 3.77 16.07
N ARG A 117 -5.14 4.44 16.07
CA ARG A 117 -4.01 4.08 16.91
C ARG A 117 -3.57 5.29 17.73
N ASN A 118 -3.51 5.12 19.06
CA ASN A 118 -3.15 6.19 20.00
C ASN A 118 -3.98 7.46 19.82
N GLY A 119 -5.27 7.29 19.51
CA GLY A 119 -6.20 8.40 19.32
C GLY A 119 -6.17 9.07 17.95
N TYR A 120 -5.37 8.57 17.00
CA TYR A 120 -5.24 9.14 15.66
C TYR A 120 -5.71 8.16 14.59
N LEU A 121 -6.35 8.70 13.56
CA LEU A 121 -6.69 7.94 12.37
C LEU A 121 -5.41 7.50 11.64
N THR A 122 -5.41 6.29 11.12
CA THR A 122 -4.27 5.75 10.35
C THR A 122 -4.68 5.30 8.96
N ASP A 123 -5.09 4.06 8.81
CA ASP A 123 -5.37 3.43 7.51
C ASP A 123 -6.71 2.68 7.57
N THR A 124 -7.24 2.32 6.40
CA THR A 124 -8.21 1.24 6.27
C THR A 124 -7.47 -0.10 6.33
N SER A 125 -8.16 -1.21 6.09
CA SER A 125 -7.50 -2.53 6.04
C SER A 125 -6.54 -2.66 4.87
N ILE A 126 -6.68 -1.85 3.81
CA ILE A 126 -5.92 -2.00 2.55
C ILE A 126 -5.36 -0.69 1.99
N ALA A 127 -5.74 0.47 2.53
CA ALA A 127 -5.41 1.76 1.91
C ALA A 127 -5.18 2.86 2.94
N ASN A 128 -4.38 3.86 2.58
CA ASN A 128 -4.37 5.12 3.28
C ASN A 128 -5.69 5.87 3.02
N VAL A 129 -5.95 6.92 3.78
CA VAL A 129 -7.17 7.71 3.65
C VAL A 129 -6.85 9.18 3.40
N ALA A 130 -7.72 9.84 2.66
CA ALA A 130 -7.77 11.29 2.53
C ALA A 130 -9.17 11.76 2.89
N LEU A 131 -9.26 12.79 3.71
CA LEU A 131 -10.51 13.34 4.22
C LEU A 131 -10.68 14.75 3.70
N TYR A 132 -11.88 15.07 3.24
CA TYR A 132 -12.24 16.39 2.69
C TYR A 132 -13.22 17.10 3.61
N ASP A 133 -12.88 18.30 4.04
CA ASP A 133 -13.71 19.10 4.95
C ASP A 133 -14.66 20.09 4.22
N GLY A 134 -14.68 20.04 2.90
CA GLY A 134 -15.39 20.99 2.06
C GLY A 134 -14.50 22.07 1.45
N HIS A 135 -13.26 22.18 1.89
CA HIS A 135 -12.28 23.16 1.41
C HIS A 135 -10.93 22.52 1.10
N THR A 136 -10.44 21.66 1.97
CA THR A 136 -9.09 21.11 1.92
C THR A 136 -9.12 19.61 2.16
N TRP A 137 -8.18 18.90 1.52
CA TRP A 137 -7.94 17.49 1.76
C TRP A 137 -6.92 17.32 2.86
N PHE A 138 -7.17 16.37 3.75
CA PHE A 138 -6.28 15.98 4.84
C PHE A 138 -5.97 14.51 4.74
N THR A 139 -4.74 14.13 5.08
CA THR A 139 -4.36 12.73 5.26
C THR A 139 -3.63 12.58 6.59
N PRO A 140 -3.80 11.46 7.31
CA PRO A 140 -3.08 11.23 8.55
C PRO A 140 -1.58 11.42 8.41
N ALA A 141 -0.96 12.15 9.34
CA ALA A 141 0.47 12.41 9.33
C ALA A 141 1.28 11.14 9.63
N HIS A 142 0.70 10.21 10.38
CA HIS A 142 1.36 8.97 10.80
C HIS A 142 0.50 7.74 10.42
N PRO A 143 0.43 7.40 9.12
CA PRO A 143 -0.27 6.19 8.70
C PRO A 143 0.44 4.94 9.22
N LEU A 144 -0.20 3.79 9.15
CA LEU A 144 0.46 2.52 9.43
C LEU A 144 1.51 2.23 8.36
N LEU A 145 1.10 2.28 7.11
CA LEU A 145 1.95 2.05 5.94
C LEU A 145 2.04 3.34 5.13
N ARG A 146 3.24 3.73 4.76
CA ARG A 146 3.43 4.85 3.81
C ARG A 146 3.17 4.35 2.40
N GLY A 147 1.95 4.60 1.92
CA GLY A 147 1.52 4.17 0.60
C GLY A 147 2.18 4.95 -0.53
N THR A 148 2.37 4.30 -1.66
CA THR A 148 2.99 4.91 -2.85
C THR A 148 2.12 6.02 -3.43
N LYS A 149 0.80 5.84 -3.47
CA LYS A 149 -0.13 6.87 -3.94
C LYS A 149 -0.17 8.07 -3.01
N ARG A 150 -0.09 7.83 -1.70
CA ARG A 150 0.03 8.90 -0.69
C ARG A 150 1.30 9.71 -0.94
N SER A 151 2.44 9.06 -1.15
CA SER A 151 3.72 9.72 -1.43
C SER A 151 3.64 10.58 -2.69
N GLU A 152 3.03 10.05 -3.75
CA GLU A 152 2.81 10.80 -5.00
C GLU A 152 2.01 12.08 -4.76
N PHE A 153 0.89 11.98 -4.05
CA PHE A 153 0.04 13.16 -3.78
C PHE A 153 0.71 14.18 -2.86
N LEU A 154 1.47 13.73 -1.88
CA LEU A 154 2.22 14.65 -1.01
C LEU A 154 3.31 15.41 -1.78
N ASP A 155 4.04 14.73 -2.66
CA ASP A 155 5.05 15.36 -3.50
C ASP A 155 4.42 16.40 -4.43
N ARG A 156 3.29 16.09 -5.05
CA ARG A 156 2.54 17.05 -5.88
C ARG A 156 2.06 18.25 -5.08
N SER A 157 1.62 18.05 -3.85
CA SER A 157 1.16 19.09 -2.94
C SER A 157 2.29 20.06 -2.58
N GLU A 158 3.50 19.55 -2.37
CA GLU A 158 4.70 20.36 -2.11
C GLU A 158 5.12 21.18 -3.33
N GLU A 159 4.93 20.65 -4.53
CA GLU A 159 5.23 21.36 -5.78
C GLU A 159 4.36 22.60 -5.97
N HIS A 160 3.20 22.67 -5.34
CA HIS A 160 2.24 23.76 -5.51
C HIS A 160 2.21 24.74 -4.35
N THR A 161 3.03 24.52 -3.34
CA THR A 161 3.24 25.46 -2.24
C THR A 161 4.45 26.34 -2.48
#